data_3ba61c578038ad967543f1e26282ae7e
#
_entry.id   3ba61c578038ad967543f1e26282ae7e
#
_cell.length_a   1.000
_cell.length_b   1.000
_cell.length_c   1.000
_cell.angle_alpha   90.00
_cell.angle_beta   90.00
_cell.angle_gamma   90.00
#
_symmetry.space_group_name_H-M   'P 1'
#
loop_
_entity.id
_entity.type
_entity.pdbx_description
1 polymer ?
#
loop_
_entity_poly.entity_id
_entity_poly.type
_entity_poly.pdbx_seq_one_letter_code
_entity_poly.pdbx_strand_id
1 'polypeptide(L)'
;MNRRARLALLALTLGAGACDGPDPRELFFDLVTPNSDDGAIHFAITVTPGYGVMDLEAACVGCRIFTRTVDERQTLGIVTGPIVAGEFLRAVVSDGGRPIAVTVTIVQVASRTYELRTLSGYSVSVTR
;
A
#
# COMPACT_ATOMS: atom_id res chain seq x y z
N MET A 1 10.38 -66.89 -26.30
CA MET A 1 9.85 -66.53 -24.97
C MET A 1 9.86 -64.99 -24.86
N ASN A 2 8.73 -64.39 -25.10
CA ASN A 2 8.60 -62.94 -25.13
C ASN A 2 8.17 -62.45 -23.77
N ARG A 3 9.09 -61.85 -23.02
CA ARG A 3 8.74 -61.07 -21.83
C ARG A 3 8.56 -59.61 -22.24
N ARG A 4 7.33 -59.24 -22.47
CA ARG A 4 6.94 -57.86 -22.67
C ARG A 4 7.01 -57.14 -21.30
N ALA A 5 8.05 -56.39 -21.11
CA ALA A 5 8.12 -55.42 -20.01
C ALA A 5 7.11 -54.30 -20.27
N ARG A 6 6.05 -54.27 -19.48
CA ARG A 6 5.13 -53.15 -19.44
C ARG A 6 5.80 -52.07 -18.59
N LEU A 7 6.36 -51.06 -19.22
CA LEU A 7 6.71 -49.82 -18.57
C LEU A 7 5.39 -49.12 -18.18
N ALA A 8 5.08 -49.16 -16.89
CA ALA A 8 4.06 -48.29 -16.33
C ALA A 8 4.68 -46.89 -16.26
N LEU A 9 4.25 -46.05 -17.17
CA LEU A 9 4.58 -44.61 -17.11
C LEU A 9 3.76 -44.02 -15.97
N LEU A 10 4.39 -43.81 -14.83
CA LEU A 10 3.81 -43.08 -13.72
C LEU A 10 3.83 -41.61 -14.12
N ALA A 11 2.73 -41.13 -14.65
CA ALA A 11 2.54 -39.69 -14.86
C ALA A 11 2.42 -39.02 -13.48
N LEU A 12 3.52 -38.47 -13.01
CA LEU A 12 3.54 -37.61 -11.84
C LEU A 12 2.87 -36.32 -12.26
N THR A 13 1.57 -36.20 -12.06
CA THR A 13 0.90 -34.91 -12.13
C THR A 13 1.36 -34.11 -10.94
N LEU A 14 2.37 -33.25 -11.12
CA LEU A 14 2.63 -32.16 -10.21
C LEU A 14 1.43 -31.24 -10.28
N GLY A 15 0.49 -31.42 -9.34
CA GLY A 15 -0.52 -30.43 -9.08
C GLY A 15 0.23 -29.18 -8.62
N ALA A 16 0.28 -28.15 -9.48
CA ALA A 16 0.65 -26.83 -9.04
C ALA A 16 -0.39 -26.42 -8.01
N GLY A 17 -0.07 -26.59 -6.74
CA GLY A 17 -0.88 -26.04 -5.67
C GLY A 17 -0.93 -24.53 -5.88
N ALA A 18 -2.07 -24.01 -6.32
CA ALA A 18 -2.34 -22.60 -6.23
C ALA A 18 -2.16 -22.23 -4.76
N CYS A 19 -1.17 -21.40 -4.45
CA CYS A 19 -1.08 -20.79 -3.15
C CYS A 19 -2.30 -19.88 -3.02
N ASP A 20 -3.33 -20.34 -2.30
CA ASP A 20 -4.49 -19.54 -1.91
C ASP A 20 -4.07 -18.52 -0.83
N GLY A 21 -3.05 -17.72 -1.12
CA GLY A 21 -2.73 -16.55 -0.33
C GLY A 21 -3.72 -15.43 -0.65
N PRO A 22 -3.91 -14.45 0.26
CA PRO A 22 -4.71 -13.27 -0.03
C PRO A 22 -4.12 -12.56 -1.25
N ASP A 23 -4.97 -12.27 -2.25
CA ASP A 23 -4.56 -11.54 -3.44
C ASP A 23 -4.12 -10.13 -3.06
N PRO A 24 -2.88 -9.73 -3.38
CA PRO A 24 -2.44 -8.37 -3.14
C PRO A 24 -3.20 -7.41 -4.07
N ARG A 25 -3.58 -6.26 -3.53
CA ARG A 25 -4.22 -5.18 -4.28
C ARG A 25 -3.41 -3.91 -4.13
N GLU A 26 -3.21 -3.23 -5.23
CA GLU A 26 -2.54 -1.94 -5.26
C GLU A 26 -3.59 -0.82 -5.11
N LEU A 27 -3.31 0.09 -4.20
CA LEU A 27 -4.13 1.27 -3.94
C LEU A 27 -3.31 2.53 -4.16
N PHE A 28 -3.92 3.52 -4.77
CA PHE A 28 -3.34 4.84 -4.99
C PHE A 28 -4.06 5.87 -4.11
N PHE A 29 -3.31 6.76 -3.53
CA PHE A 29 -3.82 7.81 -2.66
C PHE A 29 -3.52 9.17 -3.27
N ASP A 30 -4.57 9.90 -3.57
CA ASP A 30 -4.49 11.25 -4.12
C ASP A 30 -4.67 12.29 -3.03
N LEU A 31 -3.73 13.20 -2.97
CA LEU A 31 -3.73 14.31 -2.04
C LEU A 31 -4.44 15.52 -2.64
N VAL A 32 -5.39 16.05 -1.90
CA VAL A 32 -5.92 17.40 -2.09
C VAL A 32 -5.24 18.32 -1.08
N THR A 33 -4.60 19.35 -1.57
CA THR A 33 -3.92 20.35 -0.74
C THR A 33 -4.21 21.76 -1.25
N PRO A 34 -4.41 22.74 -0.35
CA PRO A 34 -4.56 24.14 -0.75
C PRO A 34 -3.21 24.82 -1.05
N ASN A 35 -2.09 24.13 -0.87
CA ASN A 35 -0.75 24.68 -1.00
C ASN A 35 0.07 23.96 -2.08
N SER A 36 1.06 24.65 -2.62
CA SER A 36 1.99 24.12 -3.64
C SER A 36 3.40 23.91 -3.10
N ASP A 37 3.63 24.16 -1.83
CA ASP A 37 4.95 24.13 -1.18
C ASP A 37 4.98 23.23 0.07
N ASP A 38 4.16 22.18 0.08
CA ASP A 38 4.20 21.18 1.12
C ASP A 38 5.52 20.39 1.04
N GLY A 39 6.15 20.18 2.19
CA GLY A 39 7.45 19.53 2.28
C GLY A 39 7.45 18.24 3.08
N ALA A 40 6.48 18.06 3.97
CA ALA A 40 6.32 16.84 4.75
C ALA A 40 4.86 16.63 5.13
N ILE A 41 4.41 15.39 5.01
CA ILE A 41 3.08 14.94 5.46
C ILE A 41 3.24 13.74 6.37
N HIS A 42 2.82 13.91 7.62
CA HIS A 42 2.65 12.81 8.57
C HIS A 42 1.23 12.26 8.44
N PHE A 43 1.10 10.97 8.23
CA PHE A 43 -0.19 10.31 8.02
C PHE A 43 -0.26 8.99 8.77
N ALA A 44 -1.48 8.51 8.97
CA ALA A 44 -1.77 7.18 9.48
C ALA A 44 -2.63 6.43 8.46
N ILE A 45 -2.27 5.19 8.15
CA ILE A 45 -3.09 4.27 7.38
C ILE A 45 -3.71 3.27 8.35
N THR A 46 -5.02 3.12 8.28
CA THR A 46 -5.76 2.12 9.03
C THR A 46 -6.49 1.20 8.06
N VAL A 47 -6.39 -0.09 8.27
CA VAL A 47 -7.03 -1.12 7.45
C VAL A 47 -8.03 -1.92 8.27
N THR A 48 -8.99 -2.53 7.59
CA THR A 48 -9.94 -3.46 8.20
C THR A 48 -9.20 -4.58 8.93
N PRO A 49 -9.68 -5.06 10.11
CA PRO A 49 -9.10 -6.19 10.81
C PRO A 49 -8.97 -7.44 9.93
N GLY A 50 -7.83 -8.13 10.03
CA GLY A 50 -7.50 -9.31 9.23
C GLY A 50 -6.78 -9.00 7.92
N TYR A 51 -6.59 -7.72 7.60
CA TYR A 51 -5.83 -7.26 6.43
C TYR A 51 -4.61 -6.48 6.88
N GLY A 52 -3.60 -6.42 6.02
CA GLY A 52 -2.37 -5.72 6.33
C GLY A 52 -1.87 -4.88 5.16
N VAL A 53 -1.11 -3.85 5.47
CA VAL A 53 -0.30 -3.13 4.50
C VAL A 53 0.97 -3.95 4.28
N MET A 54 1.15 -4.45 3.06
CA MET A 54 2.30 -5.28 2.68
C MET A 54 3.47 -4.43 2.22
N ASP A 55 3.18 -3.34 1.53
CA ASP A 55 4.17 -2.40 1.01
C ASP A 55 3.57 -1.00 0.93
N LEU A 56 4.42 0.01 1.10
CA LEU A 56 4.02 1.41 1.09
C LEU A 56 5.14 2.24 0.47
N GLU A 57 4.82 2.96 -0.60
CA GLU A 57 5.77 3.77 -1.35
C GLU A 57 5.28 5.21 -1.49
N ALA A 58 6.24 6.14 -1.55
CA ALA A 58 5.95 7.49 -2.01
C ALA A 58 5.79 7.51 -3.52
N ALA A 59 4.70 8.09 -4.02
CA ALA A 59 4.41 8.16 -5.44
C ALA A 59 4.80 9.49 -6.08
N CYS A 60 5.00 10.56 -5.31
CA CYS A 60 5.45 11.84 -5.86
C CYS A 60 6.93 11.80 -6.24
N VAL A 61 7.27 12.46 -7.35
CA VAL A 61 8.64 12.51 -7.88
C VAL A 61 9.55 13.24 -6.89
N GLY A 62 10.69 12.60 -6.53
CA GLY A 62 11.65 13.17 -5.58
C GLY A 62 11.23 13.04 -4.11
N CYS A 63 10.11 12.38 -3.83
CA CYS A 63 9.65 12.14 -2.48
C CYS A 63 10.32 10.91 -1.85
N ARG A 64 10.40 10.94 -0.53
CA ARG A 64 10.84 9.82 0.29
C ARG A 64 9.77 9.50 1.31
N ILE A 65 9.73 8.24 1.75
CA ILE A 65 8.80 7.78 2.75
C ILE A 65 9.55 7.08 3.90
N PHE A 66 9.07 7.35 5.10
CA PHE A 66 9.51 6.69 6.33
C PHE A 66 8.27 6.14 7.01
N THR A 67 8.28 4.87 7.36
CA THR A 67 7.12 4.18 7.91
C THR A 67 7.45 3.46 9.21
N ARG A 68 6.43 3.34 10.06
CA ARG A 68 6.47 2.53 11.27
C ARG A 68 5.13 1.82 11.44
N THR A 69 5.17 0.51 11.52
CA THR A 69 4.00 -0.30 11.84
C THR A 69 3.73 -0.19 13.34
N VAL A 70 2.52 0.22 13.71
CA VAL A 70 2.06 0.31 15.10
C VAL A 70 1.50 -1.03 15.54
N ASP A 71 0.61 -1.59 14.73
CA ASP A 71 -0.02 -2.90 14.90
C ASP A 71 -0.43 -3.47 13.53
N GLU A 72 -1.16 -4.59 13.54
CA GLU A 72 -1.62 -5.24 12.29
C GLU A 72 -2.56 -4.36 11.45
N ARG A 73 -3.17 -3.34 12.03
CA ARG A 73 -4.19 -2.51 11.42
C ARG A 73 -3.72 -1.11 11.07
N GLN A 74 -2.65 -0.64 11.72
CA GLN A 74 -2.21 0.74 11.62
C GLN A 74 -0.73 0.85 11.30
N THR A 75 -0.42 1.65 10.28
CA THR A 75 0.92 2.07 9.91
C THR A 75 0.98 3.58 9.90
N LEU A 76 1.98 4.13 10.59
CA LEU A 76 2.31 5.55 10.54
C LEU A 76 3.36 5.79 9.48
N GLY A 77 3.28 6.92 8.79
CA GLY A 77 4.27 7.29 7.80
C GLY A 77 4.47 8.78 7.70
N ILE A 78 5.63 9.13 7.18
CA ILE A 78 5.98 10.50 6.80
C ILE A 78 6.48 10.47 5.36
N VAL A 79 5.84 11.24 4.50
CA VAL A 79 6.34 11.54 3.15
C VAL A 79 7.02 12.87 3.19
N THR A 80 8.23 12.95 2.68
CA THR A 80 9.01 14.20 2.56
C THR A 80 9.41 14.43 1.11
N GLY A 81 9.51 15.67 0.72
CA GLY A 81 9.94 16.08 -0.62
C GLY A 81 9.07 17.16 -1.23
N PRO A 82 9.14 17.37 -2.54
CA PRO A 82 8.33 18.35 -3.24
C PRO A 82 6.90 17.81 -3.44
N ILE A 83 6.10 17.83 -2.38
CA ILE A 83 4.75 17.30 -2.36
C ILE A 83 3.80 18.30 -3.03
N VAL A 84 3.03 17.82 -3.97
CA VAL A 84 1.99 18.56 -4.69
C VAL A 84 0.69 17.78 -4.69
N ALA A 85 -0.41 18.44 -5.06
CA ALA A 85 -1.70 17.77 -5.25
C ALA A 85 -1.57 16.63 -6.28
N GLY A 86 -2.30 15.57 -6.06
CA GLY A 86 -2.29 14.36 -6.87
C GLY A 86 -1.76 13.15 -6.11
N GLU A 87 -1.34 12.15 -6.83
CA GLU A 87 -0.86 10.89 -6.27
C GLU A 87 0.40 11.10 -5.42
N PHE A 88 0.32 10.79 -4.13
CA PHE A 88 1.45 10.95 -3.21
C PHE A 88 1.87 9.67 -2.51
N LEU A 89 0.98 8.68 -2.44
CA LEU A 89 1.22 7.36 -1.86
C LEU A 89 0.69 6.25 -2.74
N ARG A 90 1.37 5.14 -2.70
CA ARG A 90 0.92 3.87 -3.25
C ARG A 90 1.10 2.79 -2.20
N ALA A 91 0.08 1.98 -1.98
CA ALA A 91 0.12 0.88 -1.04
C ALA A 91 -0.27 -0.43 -1.71
N VAL A 92 0.39 -1.50 -1.31
CA VAL A 92 -0.04 -2.87 -1.60
C VAL A 92 -0.65 -3.43 -0.32
N VAL A 93 -1.90 -3.83 -0.42
CA VAL A 93 -2.65 -4.39 0.70
C VAL A 93 -3.12 -5.81 0.37
N SER A 94 -3.17 -6.66 1.40
CA SER A 94 -3.77 -7.97 1.26
C SER A 94 -5.28 -7.86 1.46
N ASP A 95 -6.09 -8.25 0.48
CA ASP A 95 -7.56 -8.17 0.60
C ASP A 95 -8.26 -9.53 0.60
N GLY A 96 -7.55 -10.60 0.23
CA GLY A 96 -8.13 -11.93 0.17
C GLY A 96 -9.38 -12.05 -0.72
N GLY A 97 -9.54 -11.12 -1.68
CA GLY A 97 -10.73 -11.04 -2.52
C GLY A 97 -11.96 -10.46 -1.83
N ARG A 98 -11.84 -9.95 -0.60
CA ARG A 98 -12.92 -9.32 0.16
C ARG A 98 -12.81 -7.80 0.08
N PRO A 99 -13.93 -7.06 0.20
CA PRO A 99 -13.89 -5.62 0.35
C PRO A 99 -13.04 -5.23 1.56
N ILE A 100 -12.06 -4.37 1.34
CA ILE A 100 -11.22 -3.83 2.40
C ILE A 100 -11.50 -2.34 2.55
N ALA A 101 -11.71 -1.89 3.76
CA ALA A 101 -11.76 -0.48 4.10
C ALA A 101 -10.35 -0.02 4.48
N VAL A 102 -9.84 0.95 3.74
CA VAL A 102 -8.55 1.60 4.00
C VAL A 102 -8.82 3.08 4.23
N THR A 103 -8.36 3.59 5.35
CA THR A 103 -8.47 5.00 5.70
C THR A 103 -7.09 5.61 5.85
N VAL A 104 -6.85 6.73 5.19
CA VAL A 104 -5.66 7.55 5.39
C VAL A 104 -6.08 8.82 6.12
N THR A 105 -5.45 9.06 7.27
CA THR A 105 -5.66 10.25 8.07
C THR A 105 -4.40 11.09 8.03
N ILE A 106 -4.50 12.35 7.62
CA ILE A 106 -3.41 13.31 7.71
C ILE A 106 -3.33 13.79 9.14
N VAL A 107 -2.18 13.61 9.77
CA VAL A 107 -1.94 13.99 11.16
C VAL A 107 -1.32 15.37 11.24
N GLN A 108 -0.36 15.67 10.36
CA GLN A 108 0.38 16.90 10.36
C GLN A 108 0.98 17.19 8.98
N VAL A 109 1.03 18.46 8.62
CA VAL A 109 1.68 18.92 7.39
C VAL A 109 2.65 20.05 7.72
N ALA A 110 3.82 20.01 7.11
CA ALA A 110 4.79 21.10 7.16
C ALA A 110 5.14 21.57 5.75
N SER A 111 5.37 22.87 5.59
CA SER A 111 5.88 23.47 4.37
C SER A 111 7.34 23.06 4.11
N ARG A 112 7.85 23.37 2.91
CA ARG A 112 9.29 23.19 2.59
C ARG A 112 10.22 24.05 3.43
N THR A 113 9.69 25.07 4.10
CA THR A 113 10.41 25.94 5.04
C THR A 113 10.19 25.55 6.50
N TYR A 114 9.64 24.34 6.74
CA TYR A 114 9.40 23.75 8.07
C TYR A 114 8.33 24.45 8.91
N GLU A 115 7.41 25.15 8.29
CA GLU A 115 6.28 25.75 8.97
C GLU A 115 5.12 24.76 9.03
N LEU A 116 4.57 24.55 10.23
CA LEU A 116 3.38 23.73 10.40
C LEU A 116 2.17 24.40 9.78
N ARG A 117 1.36 23.62 9.09
CA ARG A 117 0.14 24.09 8.46
C ARG A 117 -1.10 23.62 9.20
N THR A 118 -2.16 24.39 9.10
CA THR A 118 -3.48 23.93 9.51
C THR A 118 -3.96 22.87 8.52
N LEU A 119 -4.72 21.86 8.99
CA LEU A 119 -5.19 20.77 8.14
C LEU A 119 -6.45 21.13 7.31
N SER A 120 -6.92 22.35 7.41
CA SER A 120 -8.05 22.82 6.60
C SER A 120 -7.72 22.76 5.11
N GLY A 121 -8.59 22.16 4.32
CA GLY A 121 -8.40 21.99 2.88
C GLY A 121 -7.52 20.80 2.46
N TYR A 122 -6.98 20.05 3.40
CA TYR A 122 -6.28 18.79 3.13
C TYR A 122 -7.24 17.60 3.17
N SER A 123 -7.17 16.77 2.18
CA SER A 123 -7.89 15.49 2.16
C SER A 123 -7.14 14.47 1.31
N VAL A 124 -7.45 13.19 1.53
CA VAL A 124 -6.91 12.08 0.76
C VAL A 124 -8.06 11.26 0.21
N SER A 125 -8.02 10.99 -1.08
CA SER A 125 -8.93 10.05 -1.74
C SER A 125 -8.18 8.79 -2.14
N VAL A 126 -8.89 7.66 -2.09
CA VAL A 126 -8.35 6.34 -2.47
C VAL A 126 -8.89 5.95 -3.82
N THR A 127 -7.98 5.59 -4.74
CA THR A 127 -8.32 5.04 -6.05
C THR A 127 -7.82 3.59 -6.13
N ARG A 128 -8.63 2.73 -6.73
CA ARG A 128 -8.34 1.29 -6.89
C ARG A 128 -8.01 0.96 -8.33
#